data_007f8064b6f27769828bad72a8944e34
#
_entry.id   007f8064b6f27769828bad72a8944e34
#
_cell.length_a   1.000
_cell.length_b   1.000
_cell.length_c   1.000
_cell.angle_alpha   90.00
_cell.angle_beta   90.00
_cell.angle_gamma   90.00
#
_symmetry.space_group_name_H-M   'P 1'
#
loop_
_entity.id
_entity.type
_entity.pdbx_description
1 polymer ?
#
loop_
_entity_poly.entity_id
_entity_poly.type
_entity_poly.pdbx_seq_one_letter_code
_entity_poly.pdbx_strand_id
1 'polypeptide(L)'
;DWGEFLERLGVGKTPAQLREAISKVERRFGLETDDYKSAWKLLQIANGHREFFQALAKWINGGGALLFSKGNHDLELYWPLVRKALEELLRREGADGRAVSSQMLYCDDWVRIANVYFEHGHKYDPQQRVDDSDPSPVLRDKPSQLKLPLGIFVNRYLINQLEKLEPFLSSVRPTEKILWMLLRTHPLSALAMLFRSLRFIRRAFQTSNVRDFFWYAVYLGSLAVPLLTVVAIAGIFAFARLRDFFIARHPMSSMLLCASGMLAPYLTAAFREFVRWLGRKTRHSVQVGEDEMAQGVHASMEKLKLPAFGRMYAVMGHTHDQDVQRLPNLGGATTLYLNTGTWIPIWPDDRPDLAGQVLFPFVHFRRETSQEYRHEYAEWRDDRGEPAESYILEPPMA
;
A
#
# COMPACT_ATOMS: atom_id res chain seq x y z
N ASP A 1 -5.43 -20.30 22.83
CA ASP A 1 -5.79 -21.42 21.94
C ASP A 1 -6.66 -20.93 20.79
N TRP A 2 -6.39 -21.42 19.58
CA TRP A 2 -7.12 -21.05 18.37
C TRP A 2 -8.58 -21.51 18.41
N GLY A 3 -8.84 -22.69 18.97
CA GLY A 3 -10.19 -23.23 19.10
C GLY A 3 -11.07 -22.39 20.01
N GLU A 4 -10.57 -22.02 21.16
CA GLU A 4 -11.26 -21.14 22.12
C GLU A 4 -11.53 -19.75 21.52
N PHE A 5 -10.56 -19.20 20.77
CA PHE A 5 -10.72 -17.92 20.08
C PHE A 5 -11.85 -17.96 19.04
N LEU A 6 -11.90 -19.01 18.22
CA LEU A 6 -12.97 -19.21 17.23
C LEU A 6 -14.35 -19.40 17.88
N GLU A 7 -14.41 -20.12 18.98
CA GLU A 7 -15.65 -20.32 19.75
C GLU A 7 -16.17 -18.99 20.29
N ARG A 8 -15.31 -18.18 20.88
CA ARG A 8 -15.66 -16.82 21.34
C ARG A 8 -16.16 -15.91 20.22
N LEU A 9 -15.61 -16.07 19.01
CA LEU A 9 -16.07 -15.35 17.83
C LEU A 9 -17.40 -15.86 17.28
N GLY A 10 -17.85 -17.04 17.71
CA GLY A 10 -19.05 -17.70 17.18
C GLY A 10 -18.83 -18.29 15.78
N VAL A 11 -17.60 -18.62 15.42
CA VAL A 11 -17.29 -19.30 14.15
C VAL A 11 -17.57 -20.79 14.33
N GLY A 12 -18.62 -21.30 13.67
CA GLY A 12 -19.05 -22.70 13.75
C GLY A 12 -18.13 -23.70 13.01
N LYS A 13 -16.82 -23.44 12.97
CA LYS A 13 -15.80 -24.28 12.32
C LYS A 13 -14.68 -24.60 13.27
N THR A 14 -14.30 -25.87 13.31
CA THR A 14 -13.12 -26.31 14.07
C THR A 14 -11.82 -25.87 13.37
N PRO A 15 -10.70 -25.78 14.10
CA PRO A 15 -9.40 -25.51 13.51
C PRO A 15 -8.99 -26.50 12.40
N ALA A 16 -9.39 -27.77 12.51
CA ALA A 16 -9.15 -28.78 11.49
C ALA A 16 -9.91 -28.47 10.20
N GLN A 17 -11.21 -28.18 10.29
CA GLN A 17 -12.04 -27.79 9.14
C GLN A 17 -11.52 -26.53 8.44
N LEU A 18 -11.00 -25.57 9.21
CA LEU A 18 -10.39 -24.35 8.64
C LEU A 18 -9.09 -24.66 7.87
N ARG A 19 -8.25 -25.56 8.40
CA ARG A 19 -7.03 -25.99 7.70
C ARG A 19 -7.32 -26.74 6.40
N GLU A 20 -8.34 -27.59 6.40
CA GLU A 20 -8.82 -28.32 5.21
C GLU A 20 -9.38 -27.35 4.14
N ALA A 21 -10.04 -26.28 4.57
CA ALA A 21 -10.57 -25.26 3.67
C ALA A 21 -9.50 -24.41 2.96
N ILE A 22 -8.22 -24.54 3.36
CA ILE A 22 -7.11 -23.81 2.73
C ILE A 22 -6.65 -24.51 1.45
N SER A 23 -6.85 -23.86 0.32
CA SER A 23 -6.41 -24.35 -0.98
C SER A 23 -4.88 -24.35 -1.12
N LYS A 24 -4.35 -25.12 -2.09
CA LYS A 24 -2.92 -25.08 -2.44
C LYS A 24 -2.45 -23.69 -2.88
N VAL A 25 -3.33 -22.90 -3.48
CA VAL A 25 -3.05 -21.52 -3.90
C VAL A 25 -2.89 -20.65 -2.67
N GLU A 26 -3.80 -20.74 -1.70
CA GLU A 26 -3.74 -19.97 -0.46
C GLU A 26 -2.52 -20.30 0.40
N ARG A 27 -2.12 -21.56 0.47
CA ARG A 27 -0.88 -21.97 1.16
C ARG A 27 0.36 -21.31 0.57
N ARG A 28 0.33 -20.97 -0.72
CA ARG A 28 1.45 -20.38 -1.43
C ARG A 28 1.44 -18.86 -1.43
N PHE A 29 0.26 -18.26 -1.68
CA PHE A 29 0.11 -16.81 -1.94
C PHE A 29 -0.60 -16.06 -0.81
N GLY A 30 -0.93 -16.73 0.28
CA GLY A 30 -1.68 -16.19 1.41
C GLY A 30 -3.19 -16.47 1.31
N LEU A 31 -3.85 -16.43 2.45
CA LEU A 31 -5.27 -16.74 2.60
C LEU A 31 -6.15 -15.77 1.79
N GLU A 32 -7.26 -16.26 1.28
CA GLU A 32 -8.33 -15.44 0.68
C GLU A 32 -8.97 -14.51 1.73
N THR A 33 -9.85 -13.62 1.28
CA THR A 33 -10.43 -12.55 2.10
C THR A 33 -11.75 -12.93 2.77
N ASP A 34 -12.04 -14.23 2.88
CA ASP A 34 -13.17 -14.71 3.67
C ASP A 34 -13.05 -14.22 5.13
N ASP A 35 -14.17 -13.87 5.75
CA ASP A 35 -14.23 -13.28 7.08
C ASP A 35 -13.46 -14.08 8.16
N TYR A 36 -13.70 -15.40 8.24
CA TYR A 36 -13.03 -16.30 9.20
C TYR A 36 -11.54 -16.49 8.91
N LYS A 37 -11.13 -16.48 7.62
CA LYS A 37 -9.72 -16.54 7.24
C LYS A 37 -9.01 -15.23 7.58
N SER A 38 -9.70 -14.12 7.44
CA SER A 38 -9.21 -12.79 7.79
C SER A 38 -9.07 -12.61 9.31
N ALA A 39 -10.03 -13.13 10.10
CA ALA A 39 -9.91 -13.21 11.55
C ALA A 39 -8.70 -14.07 11.97
N TRP A 40 -8.44 -15.17 11.24
CA TRP A 40 -7.25 -15.98 11.52
C TRP A 40 -5.95 -15.24 11.16
N LYS A 41 -5.89 -14.52 10.04
CA LYS A 41 -4.72 -13.66 9.72
C LYS A 41 -4.45 -12.68 10.85
N LEU A 42 -5.49 -12.00 11.34
CA LEU A 42 -5.39 -11.05 12.43
C LEU A 42 -4.84 -11.69 13.72
N LEU A 43 -5.29 -12.89 14.06
CA LEU A 43 -4.76 -13.63 15.22
C LEU A 43 -3.26 -13.94 15.06
N GLN A 44 -2.81 -14.33 13.87
CA GLN A 44 -1.39 -14.57 13.61
C GLN A 44 -0.57 -13.28 13.73
N ILE A 45 -1.08 -12.16 13.23
CA ILE A 45 -0.46 -10.84 13.37
C ILE A 45 -0.34 -10.49 14.86
N ALA A 46 -1.43 -10.64 15.62
CA ALA A 46 -1.43 -10.34 17.07
C ALA A 46 -0.44 -11.21 17.86
N ASN A 47 -0.31 -12.48 17.50
CA ASN A 47 0.68 -13.36 18.15
C ASN A 47 2.13 -12.94 17.83
N GLY A 48 2.41 -12.41 16.63
CA GLY A 48 3.72 -11.91 16.23
C GLY A 48 4.05 -10.51 16.79
N HIS A 49 3.02 -9.73 17.17
CA HIS A 49 3.15 -8.35 17.62
C HIS A 49 2.43 -8.12 18.95
N ARG A 50 2.60 -9.03 19.88
CA ARG A 50 1.85 -9.04 21.13
C ARG A 50 2.00 -7.76 21.95
N GLU A 51 3.20 -7.20 22.00
CA GLU A 51 3.49 -5.97 22.74
C GLU A 51 2.70 -4.78 22.22
N PHE A 52 2.54 -4.69 20.90
CA PHE A 52 1.70 -3.67 20.27
C PHE A 52 0.24 -3.77 20.74
N PHE A 53 -0.35 -4.96 20.74
CA PHE A 53 -1.72 -5.15 21.19
C PHE A 53 -1.87 -4.92 22.71
N GLN A 54 -0.87 -5.25 23.50
CA GLN A 54 -0.83 -4.91 24.93
C GLN A 54 -0.76 -3.40 25.16
N ALA A 55 -0.01 -2.66 24.35
CA ALA A 55 0.04 -1.20 24.43
C ALA A 55 -1.33 -0.58 24.10
N LEU A 56 -2.03 -1.07 23.07
CA LEU A 56 -3.39 -0.65 22.75
C LEU A 56 -4.38 -0.97 23.87
N ALA A 57 -4.27 -2.15 24.51
CA ALA A 57 -5.09 -2.52 25.65
C ALA A 57 -4.86 -1.58 26.85
N LYS A 58 -3.60 -1.24 27.15
CA LYS A 58 -3.26 -0.24 28.18
C LYS A 58 -3.84 1.13 27.86
N TRP A 59 -3.79 1.56 26.60
CA TRP A 59 -4.36 2.83 26.15
C TRP A 59 -5.86 2.89 26.43
N ILE A 60 -6.61 1.85 26.04
CA ILE A 60 -8.05 1.74 26.28
C ILE A 60 -8.35 1.76 27.79
N ASN A 61 -7.62 0.98 28.60
CA ASN A 61 -7.80 0.95 30.05
C ASN A 61 -7.49 2.30 30.73
N GLY A 62 -6.64 3.11 30.12
CA GLY A 62 -6.35 4.48 30.52
C GLY A 62 -7.42 5.51 30.13
N GLY A 63 -8.52 5.07 29.49
CA GLY A 63 -9.62 5.95 29.04
C GLY A 63 -9.43 6.50 27.60
N GLY A 64 -8.40 6.04 26.88
CA GLY A 64 -8.17 6.42 25.49
C GLY A 64 -9.10 5.69 24.53
N ALA A 65 -9.59 6.36 23.50
CA ALA A 65 -10.32 5.73 22.40
C ALA A 65 -9.38 5.36 21.23
N LEU A 66 -9.76 4.32 20.49
CA LEU A 66 -9.10 3.88 19.28
C LEU A 66 -10.05 4.01 18.08
N LEU A 67 -9.61 4.69 17.05
CA LEU A 67 -10.33 4.78 15.78
C LEU A 67 -9.51 4.07 14.71
N PHE A 68 -10.04 2.98 14.16
CA PHE A 68 -9.44 2.26 13.05
C PHE A 68 -10.04 2.74 11.73
N SER A 69 -9.23 3.37 10.90
CA SER A 69 -9.59 3.73 9.54
C SER A 69 -9.18 2.60 8.58
N LYS A 70 -10.14 2.12 7.79
CA LYS A 70 -9.90 1.06 6.83
C LYS A 70 -9.03 1.58 5.66
N GLY A 71 -7.90 0.94 5.43
CA GLY A 71 -7.01 1.18 4.29
C GLY A 71 -7.18 0.13 3.18
N ASN A 72 -6.33 0.21 2.17
CA ASN A 72 -6.33 -0.75 1.06
C ASN A 72 -5.70 -2.10 1.44
N HIS A 73 -4.79 -2.14 2.44
CA HIS A 73 -4.15 -3.38 2.91
C HIS A 73 -4.93 -4.11 4.01
N ASP A 74 -5.91 -3.47 4.60
CA ASP A 74 -6.76 -3.98 5.66
C ASP A 74 -8.26 -3.88 5.32
N LEU A 75 -8.59 -4.05 4.03
CA LEU A 75 -9.96 -4.11 3.54
C LEU A 75 -10.84 -5.08 4.31
N GLU A 76 -10.23 -6.10 4.92
CA GLU A 76 -10.86 -7.10 5.75
C GLU A 76 -11.55 -6.53 7.01
N LEU A 77 -11.20 -5.32 7.45
CA LEU A 77 -11.97 -4.59 8.48
C LEU A 77 -13.41 -4.29 8.07
N TYR A 78 -13.76 -4.48 6.79
CA TYR A 78 -15.14 -4.51 6.32
C TYR A 78 -15.97 -5.58 7.05
N TRP A 79 -15.38 -6.74 7.36
CA TRP A 79 -16.09 -7.86 7.98
C TRP A 79 -16.38 -7.61 9.46
N PRO A 80 -17.66 -7.69 9.90
CA PRO A 80 -17.99 -7.59 11.33
C PRO A 80 -17.25 -8.61 12.19
N LEU A 81 -17.00 -9.83 11.65
CA LEU A 81 -16.26 -10.87 12.35
C LEU A 81 -14.80 -10.45 12.62
N VAL A 82 -14.16 -9.75 11.69
CA VAL A 82 -12.77 -9.26 11.86
C VAL A 82 -12.72 -8.14 12.90
N ARG A 83 -13.69 -7.23 12.91
CA ARG A 83 -13.82 -6.19 13.96
C ARG A 83 -14.00 -6.84 15.34
N LYS A 84 -14.91 -7.82 15.44
CA LYS A 84 -15.10 -8.61 16.68
C LYS A 84 -13.83 -9.35 17.10
N ALA A 85 -13.08 -9.91 16.13
CA ALA A 85 -11.81 -10.56 16.40
C ALA A 85 -10.78 -9.59 16.98
N LEU A 86 -10.67 -8.36 16.44
CA LEU A 86 -9.78 -7.33 16.95
C LEU A 86 -10.14 -6.94 18.40
N GLU A 87 -11.42 -6.77 18.69
CA GLU A 87 -11.90 -6.49 20.04
C GLU A 87 -11.56 -7.63 21.00
N GLU A 88 -11.79 -8.87 20.60
CA GLU A 88 -11.47 -10.05 21.44
C GLU A 88 -9.97 -10.20 21.67
N LEU A 89 -9.13 -9.88 20.68
CA LEU A 89 -7.68 -9.84 20.85
C LEU A 89 -7.25 -8.82 21.90
N LEU A 90 -7.83 -7.63 21.89
CA LEU A 90 -7.51 -6.61 22.91
C LEU A 90 -7.97 -7.05 24.32
N ARG A 91 -9.13 -7.68 24.43
CA ARG A 91 -9.58 -8.29 25.72
C ARG A 91 -8.61 -9.35 26.19
N ARG A 92 -8.14 -10.20 25.30
CA ARG A 92 -7.16 -11.24 25.60
C ARG A 92 -5.82 -10.64 26.09
N GLU A 93 -5.42 -9.50 25.55
CA GLU A 93 -4.19 -8.80 25.95
C GLU A 93 -4.42 -7.85 27.15
N GLY A 94 -5.57 -7.93 27.81
CA GLY A 94 -5.85 -7.29 29.09
C GLY A 94 -6.70 -6.03 29.05
N ALA A 95 -7.34 -5.72 27.92
CA ALA A 95 -8.29 -4.61 27.87
C ALA A 95 -9.61 -4.94 28.60
N ASP A 96 -10.15 -3.98 29.35
CA ASP A 96 -11.48 -4.08 29.95
C ASP A 96 -12.57 -4.23 28.90
N GLY A 97 -13.47 -5.18 29.09
CA GLY A 97 -14.49 -5.51 28.11
C GLY A 97 -15.49 -4.39 27.84
N ARG A 98 -15.83 -3.57 28.85
CA ARG A 98 -16.73 -2.41 28.68
C ARG A 98 -16.01 -1.28 27.96
N ALA A 99 -14.75 -1.05 28.32
CA ALA A 99 -13.91 -0.05 27.68
C ALA A 99 -13.72 -0.38 26.18
N VAL A 100 -13.43 -1.62 25.82
CA VAL A 100 -13.34 -2.07 24.42
C VAL A 100 -14.63 -1.72 23.66
N SER A 101 -15.79 -2.08 24.22
CA SER A 101 -17.08 -1.87 23.54
C SER A 101 -17.46 -0.39 23.36
N SER A 102 -16.96 0.52 24.19
CA SER A 102 -17.29 1.94 24.15
C SER A 102 -16.22 2.82 23.50
N GLN A 103 -14.96 2.37 23.43
CA GLN A 103 -13.81 3.18 23.02
C GLN A 103 -13.21 2.70 21.69
N MET A 104 -13.65 1.57 21.13
CA MET A 104 -13.24 1.14 19.79
C MET A 104 -14.21 1.62 18.74
N LEU A 105 -13.70 2.36 17.78
CA LEU A 105 -14.46 2.95 16.67
C LEU A 105 -13.86 2.48 15.35
N TYR A 106 -14.69 2.36 14.34
CA TYR A 106 -14.27 1.96 12.99
C TYR A 106 -14.76 2.97 11.97
N CYS A 107 -13.88 3.37 11.07
CA CYS A 107 -14.17 4.28 9.98
C CYS A 107 -13.95 3.56 8.65
N ASP A 108 -14.98 3.52 7.81
CA ASP A 108 -14.89 2.83 6.51
C ASP A 108 -14.33 3.71 5.40
N ASP A 109 -14.47 5.03 5.48
CA ASP A 109 -14.00 5.97 4.47
C ASP A 109 -13.25 7.14 5.11
N TRP A 110 -13.95 8.07 5.72
CA TRP A 110 -13.36 9.25 6.35
C TRP A 110 -14.07 9.61 7.67
N VAL A 111 -13.34 10.32 8.51
CA VAL A 111 -13.92 10.88 9.74
C VAL A 111 -13.42 12.30 9.94
N ARG A 112 -14.24 13.13 10.56
CA ARG A 112 -13.85 14.47 10.95
C ARG A 112 -14.01 14.66 12.45
N ILE A 113 -12.98 15.21 13.07
CA ILE A 113 -12.98 15.62 14.47
C ILE A 113 -12.62 17.12 14.48
N ALA A 114 -13.61 17.98 14.75
CA ALA A 114 -13.47 19.43 14.72
C ALA A 114 -12.86 19.96 13.39
N ASN A 115 -11.66 20.55 13.40
CA ASN A 115 -10.96 21.06 12.23
C ASN A 115 -10.03 20.02 11.57
N VAL A 116 -10.07 18.75 12.01
CA VAL A 116 -9.21 17.70 11.48
C VAL A 116 -10.03 16.68 10.71
N TYR A 117 -9.70 16.49 9.44
CA TYR A 117 -10.23 15.48 8.54
C TYR A 117 -9.24 14.33 8.42
N PHE A 118 -9.69 13.11 8.63
CA PHE A 118 -8.87 11.90 8.55
C PHE A 118 -9.40 10.98 7.47
N GLU A 119 -8.51 10.45 6.66
CA GLU A 119 -8.80 9.46 5.65
C GLU A 119 -7.53 8.64 5.34
N HIS A 120 -7.67 7.38 4.89
CA HIS A 120 -6.50 6.60 4.48
C HIS A 120 -5.88 7.14 3.19
N GLY A 121 -6.70 7.50 2.19
CA GLY A 121 -6.24 8.10 0.94
C GLY A 121 -6.24 7.17 -0.29
N HIS A 122 -6.33 5.86 -0.13
CA HIS A 122 -6.24 4.89 -1.24
C HIS A 122 -7.30 5.10 -2.35
N LYS A 123 -8.40 5.77 -2.08
CA LYS A 123 -9.44 6.07 -3.10
C LYS A 123 -8.96 7.05 -4.19
N TYR A 124 -7.92 7.82 -3.93
CA TYR A 124 -7.32 8.74 -4.91
C TYR A 124 -6.30 8.02 -5.81
N ASP A 125 -5.87 6.81 -5.41
CA ASP A 125 -4.98 5.99 -6.21
C ASP A 125 -5.78 5.06 -7.13
N PRO A 126 -5.74 5.23 -8.46
CA PRO A 126 -6.48 4.41 -9.42
C PRO A 126 -6.17 2.91 -9.32
N GLN A 127 -5.00 2.54 -8.80
CA GLN A 127 -4.60 1.14 -8.65
C GLN A 127 -5.09 0.52 -7.34
N GLN A 128 -5.41 1.34 -6.35
CA GLN A 128 -5.74 0.89 -5.00
C GLN A 128 -7.22 1.12 -4.63
N ARG A 129 -7.95 1.88 -5.44
CA ARG A 129 -9.38 2.11 -5.22
C ARG A 129 -10.22 0.92 -5.70
N VAL A 130 -11.33 0.70 -5.03
CA VAL A 130 -12.42 -0.16 -5.53
C VAL A 130 -13.16 0.60 -6.64
N ASP A 131 -13.66 -0.11 -7.65
CA ASP A 131 -14.37 0.50 -8.78
C ASP A 131 -15.64 1.24 -8.30
N ASP A 132 -15.73 2.53 -8.58
CA ASP A 132 -16.86 3.39 -8.20
C ASP A 132 -18.18 2.99 -8.91
N SER A 133 -18.09 2.25 -10.03
CA SER A 133 -19.27 1.75 -10.77
C SER A 133 -19.99 0.61 -10.04
N ASP A 134 -19.32 -0.06 -9.12
CA ASP A 134 -19.88 -1.11 -8.27
C ASP A 134 -19.37 -0.95 -6.84
N PRO A 135 -20.06 -0.15 -6.02
CA PRO A 135 -19.64 0.17 -4.66
C PRO A 135 -19.68 -1.03 -3.70
N SER A 136 -20.21 -2.19 -4.13
CA SER A 136 -20.16 -3.41 -3.32
C SER A 136 -18.73 -3.86 -3.09
N PRO A 137 -18.27 -3.99 -1.84
CA PRO A 137 -16.89 -4.41 -1.55
C PRO A 137 -16.67 -5.91 -1.74
N VAL A 138 -17.74 -6.70 -1.99
CA VAL A 138 -17.65 -8.15 -2.14
C VAL A 138 -17.73 -8.58 -3.60
N LEU A 139 -17.14 -9.74 -3.92
CA LEU A 139 -17.24 -10.35 -5.26
C LEU A 139 -18.66 -10.84 -5.51
N ARG A 140 -19.17 -10.61 -6.75
CA ARG A 140 -20.53 -11.02 -7.12
C ARG A 140 -20.71 -12.55 -7.16
N ASP A 141 -19.70 -13.26 -7.64
CA ASP A 141 -19.68 -14.72 -7.73
C ASP A 141 -19.26 -15.41 -6.42
N LYS A 142 -18.67 -14.68 -5.50
CA LYS A 142 -18.22 -15.14 -4.19
C LYS A 142 -18.45 -14.10 -3.11
N PRO A 143 -19.67 -13.93 -2.59
CA PRO A 143 -20.01 -12.91 -1.61
C PRO A 143 -19.27 -13.04 -0.26
N SER A 144 -18.60 -14.17 -0.01
CA SER A 144 -17.72 -14.36 1.15
C SER A 144 -16.33 -13.75 0.97
N GLN A 145 -16.01 -13.22 -0.21
CA GLN A 145 -14.70 -12.67 -0.52
C GLN A 145 -14.82 -11.19 -0.95
N LEU A 146 -13.83 -10.40 -0.54
CA LEU A 146 -13.73 -8.99 -0.93
C LEU A 146 -13.14 -8.85 -2.34
N LYS A 147 -13.56 -7.81 -3.04
CA LYS A 147 -12.88 -7.33 -4.24
C LYS A 147 -11.54 -6.75 -3.83
N LEU A 148 -10.48 -7.20 -4.49
CA LEU A 148 -9.16 -6.65 -4.30
C LEU A 148 -8.87 -5.63 -5.41
N PRO A 149 -8.52 -4.38 -5.09
CA PRO A 149 -7.98 -3.45 -6.06
C PRO A 149 -6.77 -4.04 -6.79
N LEU A 150 -6.49 -3.56 -7.99
CA LEU A 150 -5.40 -4.10 -8.81
C LEU A 150 -4.05 -4.09 -8.09
N GLY A 151 -3.72 -2.99 -7.39
CA GLY A 151 -2.47 -2.89 -6.64
C GLY A 151 -2.35 -3.92 -5.53
N ILE A 152 -3.44 -4.17 -4.77
CA ILE A 152 -3.47 -5.21 -3.74
C ILE A 152 -3.35 -6.60 -4.35
N PHE A 153 -3.99 -6.81 -5.50
CA PHE A 153 -3.86 -8.08 -6.23
C PHE A 153 -2.41 -8.33 -6.65
N VAL A 154 -1.74 -7.33 -7.23
CA VAL A 154 -0.33 -7.41 -7.64
C VAL A 154 0.56 -7.61 -6.41
N ASN A 155 0.33 -6.87 -5.34
CA ASN A 155 1.06 -7.04 -4.09
C ASN A 155 0.97 -8.48 -3.58
N ARG A 156 -0.23 -9.03 -3.47
CA ARG A 156 -0.46 -10.39 -2.99
C ARG A 156 0.20 -11.46 -3.85
N TYR A 157 0.03 -11.41 -5.17
CA TYR A 157 0.42 -12.49 -6.08
C TYR A 157 1.83 -12.35 -6.66
N LEU A 158 2.40 -11.16 -6.62
CA LEU A 158 3.74 -10.88 -7.14
C LEU A 158 4.68 -10.33 -6.07
N ILE A 159 4.41 -9.14 -5.52
CA ILE A 159 5.35 -8.45 -4.63
C ILE A 159 5.66 -9.30 -3.39
N ASN A 160 4.65 -9.79 -2.68
CA ASN A 160 4.86 -10.66 -1.51
C ASN A 160 5.63 -11.96 -1.82
N GLN A 161 5.65 -12.41 -3.08
CA GLN A 161 6.50 -13.53 -3.47
C GLN A 161 7.95 -13.09 -3.69
N LEU A 162 8.15 -11.91 -4.24
CA LEU A 162 9.49 -11.32 -4.44
C LEU A 162 10.11 -10.91 -3.11
N GLU A 163 9.32 -10.44 -2.16
CA GLU A 163 9.78 -10.10 -0.79
C GLU A 163 10.28 -11.30 0.01
N LYS A 164 10.00 -12.52 -0.42
CA LYS A 164 10.66 -13.73 0.12
C LYS A 164 12.13 -13.84 -0.29
N LEU A 165 12.53 -13.15 -1.33
CA LEU A 165 13.93 -13.07 -1.80
C LEU A 165 14.63 -11.86 -1.21
N GLU A 166 13.96 -10.72 -1.21
CA GLU A 166 14.45 -9.44 -0.70
C GLU A 166 13.31 -8.77 0.11
N PRO A 167 13.41 -8.73 1.43
CA PRO A 167 12.42 -8.09 2.29
C PRO A 167 12.26 -6.60 1.99
N PHE A 168 11.06 -6.07 2.19
CA PHE A 168 10.71 -4.64 2.04
C PHE A 168 10.87 -4.07 0.62
N LEU A 169 10.77 -4.90 -0.41
CA LEU A 169 10.81 -4.45 -1.81
C LEU A 169 9.78 -3.36 -2.12
N SER A 170 8.61 -3.44 -1.51
CA SER A 170 7.53 -2.45 -1.68
C SER A 170 7.91 -1.04 -1.20
N SER A 171 8.91 -0.92 -0.34
CA SER A 171 9.41 0.37 0.19
C SER A 171 10.55 0.97 -0.63
N VAL A 172 11.09 0.24 -1.61
CA VAL A 172 12.20 0.73 -2.44
C VAL A 172 11.72 1.80 -3.42
N ARG A 173 12.37 2.94 -3.41
CA ARG A 173 12.11 4.07 -4.33
C ARG A 173 13.36 4.41 -5.14
N PRO A 174 13.26 4.81 -6.41
CA PRO A 174 12.09 4.60 -7.25
C PRO A 174 11.85 3.10 -7.53
N THR A 175 10.63 2.73 -7.83
CA THR A 175 10.21 1.31 -8.02
C THR A 175 11.05 0.57 -9.08
N GLU A 176 11.64 1.28 -10.03
CA GLU A 176 12.52 0.72 -11.06
C GLU A 176 13.80 0.10 -10.50
N LYS A 177 14.28 0.56 -9.34
CA LYS A 177 15.44 -0.03 -8.64
C LYS A 177 15.17 -1.48 -8.25
N ILE A 178 13.92 -1.84 -7.94
CA ILE A 178 13.52 -3.21 -7.58
C ILE A 178 13.93 -4.21 -8.65
N LEU A 179 13.63 -3.90 -9.92
CA LEU A 179 13.96 -4.80 -11.03
C LEU A 179 15.46 -5.03 -11.12
N TRP A 180 16.26 -3.97 -11.07
CA TRP A 180 17.72 -4.06 -11.16
C TRP A 180 18.33 -4.78 -9.96
N MET A 181 17.81 -4.56 -8.76
CA MET A 181 18.23 -5.25 -7.56
C MET A 181 17.97 -6.77 -7.69
N LEU A 182 16.76 -7.16 -8.05
CA LEU A 182 16.37 -8.56 -8.22
C LEU A 182 17.16 -9.26 -9.34
N LEU A 183 17.43 -8.57 -10.45
CA LEU A 183 18.23 -9.12 -11.53
C LEU A 183 19.69 -9.33 -11.13
N ARG A 184 20.21 -8.48 -10.25
CA ARG A 184 21.58 -8.59 -9.75
C ARG A 184 21.73 -9.70 -8.70
N THR A 185 20.73 -9.83 -7.81
CA THR A 185 20.82 -10.75 -6.65
C THR A 185 20.18 -12.11 -6.91
N HIS A 186 18.99 -12.15 -7.57
CA HIS A 186 18.17 -13.35 -7.72
C HIS A 186 17.52 -13.52 -9.11
N PRO A 187 18.27 -13.45 -10.23
CA PRO A 187 17.69 -13.32 -11.58
C PRO A 187 16.73 -14.45 -11.95
N LEU A 188 17.13 -15.71 -11.77
CA LEU A 188 16.32 -16.87 -12.14
C LEU A 188 15.10 -17.06 -11.24
N SER A 189 15.26 -16.80 -9.94
CA SER A 189 14.17 -16.91 -8.98
C SER A 189 13.10 -15.82 -9.21
N ALA A 190 13.52 -14.58 -9.47
CA ALA A 190 12.63 -13.49 -9.78
C ALA A 190 11.82 -13.75 -11.07
N LEU A 191 12.48 -14.19 -12.14
CA LEU A 191 11.82 -14.59 -13.39
C LEU A 191 10.81 -15.73 -13.18
N ALA A 192 11.23 -16.78 -12.46
CA ALA A 192 10.34 -17.90 -12.17
C ALA A 192 9.09 -17.48 -11.37
N MET A 193 9.24 -16.55 -10.41
CA MET A 193 8.12 -16.01 -9.64
C MET A 193 7.22 -15.13 -10.52
N LEU A 194 7.78 -14.29 -11.38
CA LEU A 194 7.03 -13.49 -12.34
C LEU A 194 6.17 -14.40 -13.23
N PHE A 195 6.76 -15.39 -13.89
CA PHE A 195 6.01 -16.31 -14.76
C PHE A 195 4.91 -17.07 -14.01
N ARG A 196 5.17 -17.48 -12.76
CA ARG A 196 4.15 -18.13 -11.93
C ARG A 196 2.99 -17.21 -11.57
N SER A 197 3.25 -15.92 -11.43
CA SER A 197 2.24 -14.90 -11.10
C SER A 197 1.34 -14.55 -12.31
N LEU A 198 1.84 -14.68 -13.54
CA LEU A 198 1.09 -14.38 -14.77
C LEU A 198 -0.23 -15.18 -14.88
N ARG A 199 -0.31 -16.40 -14.34
CA ARG A 199 -1.55 -17.21 -14.33
C ARG A 199 -2.70 -16.56 -13.56
N PHE A 200 -2.43 -15.58 -12.68
CA PHE A 200 -3.45 -14.87 -11.93
C PHE A 200 -3.97 -13.61 -12.64
N ILE A 201 -3.40 -13.25 -13.79
CA ILE A 201 -3.85 -12.11 -14.60
C ILE A 201 -5.35 -12.16 -14.85
N ARG A 202 -5.89 -13.35 -15.19
CA ARG A 202 -7.33 -13.50 -15.40
C ARG A 202 -8.17 -13.09 -14.19
N ARG A 203 -7.69 -13.36 -12.97
CA ARG A 203 -8.38 -12.93 -11.74
C ARG A 203 -8.29 -11.43 -11.53
N ALA A 204 -7.17 -10.81 -11.90
CA ALA A 204 -7.03 -9.36 -11.84
C ALA A 204 -8.08 -8.66 -12.73
N PHE A 205 -8.39 -9.20 -13.89
CA PHE A 205 -9.46 -8.67 -14.74
C PHE A 205 -10.87 -8.78 -14.13
N GLN A 206 -11.10 -9.69 -13.23
CA GLN A 206 -12.41 -9.85 -12.57
C GLN A 206 -12.62 -8.85 -11.43
N THR A 207 -11.56 -8.29 -10.89
CA THR A 207 -11.57 -7.45 -9.68
C THR A 207 -11.24 -5.98 -9.95
N SER A 208 -10.66 -5.67 -11.11
CA SER A 208 -10.21 -4.32 -11.46
C SER A 208 -10.90 -3.80 -12.73
N ASN A 209 -10.96 -2.47 -12.85
CA ASN A 209 -11.40 -1.83 -14.07
C ASN A 209 -10.45 -2.21 -15.22
N VAL A 210 -11.00 -2.66 -16.36
CA VAL A 210 -10.24 -3.07 -17.56
C VAL A 210 -9.27 -1.98 -18.03
N ARG A 211 -9.65 -0.72 -17.88
CA ARG A 211 -8.87 0.45 -18.27
C ARG A 211 -7.63 0.64 -17.37
N ASP A 212 -7.80 0.52 -16.04
CA ASP A 212 -6.69 0.65 -15.08
C ASP A 212 -5.72 -0.52 -15.25
N PHE A 213 -6.25 -1.73 -15.52
CA PHE A 213 -5.43 -2.89 -15.88
C PHE A 213 -4.63 -2.66 -17.17
N PHE A 214 -5.24 -2.09 -18.21
CA PHE A 214 -4.55 -1.80 -19.48
C PHE A 214 -3.35 -0.88 -19.26
N TRP A 215 -3.54 0.23 -18.55
CA TRP A 215 -2.46 1.17 -18.25
C TRP A 215 -1.36 0.56 -17.40
N TYR A 216 -1.73 -0.27 -16.43
CA TYR A 216 -0.76 -1.00 -15.62
C TYR A 216 0.02 -2.04 -16.43
N ALA A 217 -0.63 -2.75 -17.33
CA ALA A 217 0.01 -3.70 -18.25
C ALA A 217 0.98 -2.98 -19.19
N VAL A 218 0.62 -1.81 -19.70
CA VAL A 218 1.49 -0.95 -20.52
C VAL A 218 2.72 -0.50 -19.70
N TYR A 219 2.53 -0.09 -18.46
CA TYR A 219 3.61 0.29 -17.55
C TYR A 219 4.55 -0.89 -17.27
N LEU A 220 4.03 -2.04 -16.85
CA LEU A 220 4.84 -3.26 -16.63
C LEU A 220 5.55 -3.72 -17.91
N GLY A 221 4.86 -3.66 -19.06
CA GLY A 221 5.46 -3.95 -20.36
C GLY A 221 6.65 -3.04 -20.67
N SER A 222 6.55 -1.75 -20.35
CA SER A 222 7.64 -0.79 -20.53
C SER A 222 8.87 -1.11 -19.67
N LEU A 223 8.68 -1.74 -18.51
CA LEU A 223 9.78 -2.20 -17.66
C LEU A 223 10.40 -3.51 -18.18
N ALA A 224 9.60 -4.39 -18.79
CA ALA A 224 10.04 -5.69 -19.27
C ALA A 224 10.81 -5.63 -20.59
N VAL A 225 10.47 -4.70 -21.50
CA VAL A 225 11.07 -4.58 -22.84
C VAL A 225 12.60 -4.44 -22.80
N PRO A 226 13.22 -3.54 -22.01
CA PRO A 226 14.68 -3.44 -21.97
C PRO A 226 15.34 -4.70 -21.46
N LEU A 227 14.72 -5.34 -20.46
CA LEU A 227 15.22 -6.59 -19.90
C LEU A 227 15.24 -7.70 -20.95
N LEU A 228 14.12 -7.88 -21.67
CA LEU A 228 14.01 -8.88 -22.71
C LEU A 228 15.00 -8.60 -23.85
N THR A 229 15.24 -7.33 -24.19
CA THR A 229 16.22 -6.92 -25.19
C THR A 229 17.64 -7.27 -24.74
N VAL A 230 18.02 -6.95 -23.49
CA VAL A 230 19.33 -7.29 -22.94
C VAL A 230 19.52 -8.81 -22.86
N VAL A 231 18.52 -9.57 -22.42
CA VAL A 231 18.57 -11.04 -22.38
C VAL A 231 18.69 -11.63 -23.77
N ALA A 232 17.97 -11.11 -24.76
CA ALA A 232 18.08 -11.56 -26.15
C ALA A 232 19.48 -11.29 -26.73
N ILE A 233 20.02 -10.10 -26.51
CA ILE A 233 21.38 -9.75 -26.94
C ILE A 233 22.42 -10.64 -26.27
N ALA A 234 22.35 -10.79 -24.95
CA ALA A 234 23.24 -11.66 -24.18
C ALA A 234 23.15 -13.11 -24.67
N GLY A 235 21.93 -13.60 -24.94
CA GLY A 235 21.69 -14.92 -25.51
C GLY A 235 22.36 -15.11 -26.87
N ILE A 236 22.21 -14.12 -27.79
CA ILE A 236 22.87 -14.17 -29.10
C ILE A 236 24.40 -14.24 -28.96
N PHE A 237 24.98 -13.45 -28.05
CA PHE A 237 26.43 -13.46 -27.83
C PHE A 237 26.94 -14.70 -27.06
N ALA A 238 26.13 -15.29 -26.20
CA ALA A 238 26.45 -16.51 -25.46
C ALA A 238 26.46 -17.76 -26.37
N PHE A 239 25.60 -17.80 -27.38
CA PHE A 239 25.58 -18.90 -28.35
C PHE A 239 26.52 -18.62 -29.54
N ALA A 240 27.70 -19.19 -29.53
CA ALA A 240 28.74 -18.95 -30.54
C ALA A 240 28.20 -19.10 -32.00
N ARG A 241 27.40 -20.13 -32.27
CA ARG A 241 26.81 -20.35 -33.58
C ARG A 241 25.84 -19.23 -34.01
N LEU A 242 25.03 -18.70 -33.10
CA LEU A 242 24.12 -17.59 -33.35
C LEU A 242 24.92 -16.28 -33.57
N ARG A 243 25.91 -16.06 -32.74
CA ARG A 243 26.82 -14.92 -32.87
C ARG A 243 27.50 -14.91 -34.23
N ASP A 244 28.11 -16.03 -34.62
CA ASP A 244 28.83 -16.15 -35.90
C ASP A 244 27.89 -16.02 -37.08
N PHE A 245 26.68 -16.56 -37.02
CA PHE A 245 25.64 -16.33 -38.01
C PHE A 245 25.27 -14.84 -38.17
N PHE A 246 24.98 -14.15 -37.07
CA PHE A 246 24.61 -12.73 -37.13
C PHE A 246 25.77 -11.83 -37.56
N ILE A 247 27.00 -12.04 -37.02
CA ILE A 247 28.14 -11.18 -37.31
C ILE A 247 28.66 -11.42 -38.74
N ALA A 248 28.80 -12.68 -39.15
CA ALA A 248 29.40 -13.02 -40.43
C ALA A 248 28.43 -12.83 -41.62
N ARG A 249 27.14 -13.15 -41.45
CA ARG A 249 26.16 -13.08 -42.56
C ARG A 249 25.27 -11.84 -42.54
N HIS A 250 25.11 -11.19 -41.40
CA HIS A 250 24.22 -10.04 -41.22
C HIS A 250 24.85 -8.94 -40.39
N PRO A 251 26.01 -8.37 -40.78
CA PRO A 251 26.72 -7.37 -39.99
C PRO A 251 25.88 -6.13 -39.65
N MET A 252 25.08 -5.66 -40.63
CA MET A 252 24.17 -4.54 -40.42
C MET A 252 23.08 -4.84 -39.41
N SER A 253 22.53 -6.03 -39.44
CA SER A 253 21.51 -6.46 -38.46
C SER A 253 22.11 -6.60 -37.04
N SER A 254 23.36 -7.04 -36.93
CA SER A 254 24.08 -7.10 -35.66
C SER A 254 24.39 -5.72 -35.10
N MET A 255 24.81 -4.77 -35.95
CA MET A 255 24.98 -3.37 -35.55
C MET A 255 23.67 -2.74 -35.09
N LEU A 256 22.56 -2.97 -35.82
CA LEU A 256 21.24 -2.47 -35.46
C LEU A 256 20.74 -3.08 -34.13
N LEU A 257 21.01 -4.37 -33.92
CA LEU A 257 20.65 -5.04 -32.67
C LEU A 257 21.45 -4.48 -31.47
N CYS A 258 22.76 -4.28 -31.63
CA CYS A 258 23.57 -3.65 -30.61
C CYS A 258 23.17 -2.20 -30.32
N ALA A 259 22.91 -1.42 -31.38
CA ALA A 259 22.43 -0.05 -31.25
C ALA A 259 21.06 0.00 -30.57
N SER A 260 20.13 -0.90 -30.92
CA SER A 260 18.83 -0.99 -30.26
C SER A 260 18.96 -1.36 -28.77
N GLY A 261 19.89 -2.23 -28.42
CA GLY A 261 20.21 -2.58 -27.03
C GLY A 261 20.76 -1.40 -26.23
N MET A 262 21.66 -0.61 -26.82
CA MET A 262 22.17 0.61 -26.18
C MET A 262 21.11 1.70 -26.04
N LEU A 263 20.20 1.82 -27.03
CA LEU A 263 19.12 2.80 -27.00
C LEU A 263 17.91 2.35 -26.16
N ALA A 264 17.74 1.07 -25.93
CA ALA A 264 16.58 0.53 -25.21
C ALA A 264 16.34 1.17 -23.82
N PRO A 265 17.34 1.43 -22.96
CA PRO A 265 17.14 2.13 -21.70
C PRO A 265 16.58 3.55 -21.90
N TYR A 266 17.10 4.30 -22.85
CA TYR A 266 16.67 5.67 -23.14
C TYR A 266 15.26 5.72 -23.74
N LEU A 267 14.97 4.82 -24.70
CA LEU A 267 13.62 4.69 -25.28
C LEU A 267 12.61 4.28 -24.23
N THR A 268 12.99 3.42 -23.29
CA THR A 268 12.13 3.01 -22.20
C THR A 268 11.89 4.15 -21.23
N ALA A 269 12.92 4.92 -20.90
CA ALA A 269 12.76 6.10 -20.04
C ALA A 269 11.82 7.13 -20.72
N ALA A 270 12.05 7.43 -22.00
CA ALA A 270 11.21 8.33 -22.77
C ALA A 270 9.76 7.82 -22.90
N PHE A 271 9.57 6.52 -23.12
CA PHE A 271 8.24 5.90 -23.19
C PHE A 271 7.54 5.95 -21.82
N ARG A 272 8.25 5.70 -20.72
CA ARG A 272 7.68 5.84 -19.37
C ARG A 272 7.25 7.27 -19.08
N GLU A 273 8.07 8.25 -19.41
CA GLU A 273 7.69 9.66 -19.27
C GLU A 273 6.48 10.02 -20.14
N PHE A 274 6.42 9.49 -21.37
CA PHE A 274 5.25 9.64 -22.23
C PHE A 274 4.00 9.00 -21.59
N VAL A 275 4.10 7.78 -21.05
CA VAL A 275 2.98 7.09 -20.35
C VAL A 275 2.55 7.87 -19.11
N ARG A 276 3.50 8.37 -18.31
CA ARG A 276 3.21 9.24 -17.15
C ARG A 276 2.53 10.54 -17.59
N TRP A 277 3.07 11.20 -18.61
CA TRP A 277 2.48 12.42 -19.16
C TRP A 277 1.06 12.17 -19.69
N LEU A 278 0.86 11.09 -20.42
CA LEU A 278 -0.46 10.71 -20.92
C LEU A 278 -1.41 10.36 -19.79
N GLY A 279 -0.94 9.64 -18.76
CA GLY A 279 -1.68 9.34 -17.54
C GLY A 279 -2.15 10.60 -16.84
N ARG A 280 -1.26 11.55 -16.62
CA ARG A 280 -1.61 12.87 -16.05
C ARG A 280 -2.65 13.60 -16.90
N LYS A 281 -2.47 13.64 -18.22
CA LYS A 281 -3.39 14.31 -19.15
C LYS A 281 -4.76 13.64 -19.21
N THR A 282 -4.84 12.33 -19.04
CA THR A 282 -6.10 11.57 -19.05
C THR A 282 -6.72 11.39 -17.67
N ARG A 283 -6.16 11.98 -16.62
CA ARG A 283 -6.48 11.75 -15.21
C ARG A 283 -6.34 10.26 -14.80
N HIS A 284 -5.38 9.56 -15.42
CA HIS A 284 -5.05 8.16 -15.17
C HIS A 284 -3.58 8.07 -14.82
N SER A 285 -3.23 8.45 -13.59
CA SER A 285 -1.88 8.25 -13.09
C SER A 285 -1.63 6.76 -12.83
N VAL A 286 -0.48 6.26 -13.26
CA VAL A 286 -0.03 4.90 -12.94
C VAL A 286 0.62 4.84 -11.54
N GLN A 287 1.09 5.97 -11.07
CA GLN A 287 1.55 6.18 -9.70
C GLN A 287 0.99 7.52 -9.22
N VAL A 288 0.38 7.50 -8.07
CA VAL A 288 -0.13 8.72 -7.41
C VAL A 288 0.99 9.25 -6.52
N GLY A 289 1.40 10.48 -6.80
CA GLY A 289 2.31 11.23 -5.93
C GLY A 289 1.57 11.98 -4.84
N GLU A 290 2.33 12.59 -3.93
CA GLU A 290 1.77 13.37 -2.83
C GLU A 290 0.92 14.55 -3.33
N ASP A 291 1.33 15.19 -4.41
CA ASP A 291 0.57 16.32 -5.00
C ASP A 291 -0.82 15.89 -5.47
N GLU A 292 -0.95 14.74 -6.14
CA GLU A 292 -2.24 14.21 -6.59
C GLU A 292 -3.13 13.80 -5.39
N MET A 293 -2.51 13.23 -4.35
CA MET A 293 -3.19 12.88 -3.11
C MET A 293 -3.75 14.12 -2.41
N ALA A 294 -2.90 15.12 -2.23
CA ALA A 294 -3.25 16.40 -1.61
C ALA A 294 -4.37 17.11 -2.36
N GLN A 295 -4.31 17.16 -3.71
CA GLN A 295 -5.38 17.71 -4.53
C GLN A 295 -6.67 16.88 -4.45
N GLY A 296 -6.55 15.56 -4.43
CA GLY A 296 -7.69 14.64 -4.32
C GLY A 296 -8.46 14.83 -3.03
N VAL A 297 -7.79 14.90 -1.89
CA VAL A 297 -8.45 15.14 -0.60
C VAL A 297 -9.04 16.54 -0.51
N HIS A 298 -8.34 17.57 -1.02
CA HIS A 298 -8.85 18.93 -1.05
C HIS A 298 -10.18 18.99 -1.82
N ALA A 299 -10.24 18.42 -3.03
CA ALA A 299 -11.46 18.36 -3.81
C ALA A 299 -12.60 17.59 -3.10
N SER A 300 -12.28 16.54 -2.34
CA SER A 300 -13.26 15.80 -1.53
C SER A 300 -13.79 16.63 -0.38
N MET A 301 -12.93 17.32 0.36
CA MET A 301 -13.35 18.22 1.44
C MET A 301 -14.22 19.37 0.93
N GLU A 302 -13.89 19.93 -0.23
CA GLU A 302 -14.68 20.97 -0.90
C GLU A 302 -16.07 20.44 -1.30
N LYS A 303 -16.12 19.26 -1.93
CA LYS A 303 -17.39 18.60 -2.33
C LYS A 303 -18.29 18.30 -1.13
N LEU A 304 -17.72 17.91 0.00
CA LEU A 304 -18.43 17.65 1.24
C LEU A 304 -18.94 18.93 1.92
N LYS A 305 -18.53 20.11 1.43
CA LYS A 305 -18.89 21.43 2.00
C LYS A 305 -18.66 21.48 3.51
N LEU A 306 -17.53 20.96 3.95
CA LEU A 306 -17.20 20.91 5.38
C LEU A 306 -17.15 22.32 5.93
N PRO A 307 -17.76 22.59 7.13
CA PRO A 307 -17.64 23.88 7.78
C PRO A 307 -16.16 24.23 7.96
N ALA A 308 -15.78 25.43 7.52
CA ALA A 308 -14.44 25.92 7.65
C ALA A 308 -14.22 26.54 9.03
N PHE A 309 -13.08 26.27 9.64
CA PHE A 309 -12.58 26.91 10.84
C PHE A 309 -11.24 27.54 10.50
N GLY A 310 -10.72 28.44 11.26
CA GLY A 310 -9.52 29.24 10.94
C GLY A 310 -8.35 28.44 10.31
N ARG A 311 -8.11 27.21 10.78
CA ARG A 311 -7.19 26.26 10.18
C ARG A 311 -7.84 24.87 10.04
N MET A 312 -7.65 24.23 8.89
CA MET A 312 -8.14 22.89 8.61
C MET A 312 -6.95 21.96 8.34
N TYR A 313 -7.10 20.69 8.71
CA TYR A 313 -6.10 19.65 8.46
C TYR A 313 -6.72 18.49 7.70
N ALA A 314 -6.00 18.00 6.68
CA ALA A 314 -6.29 16.76 5.98
C ALA A 314 -5.19 15.75 6.29
N VAL A 315 -5.47 14.77 7.14
CA VAL A 315 -4.52 13.75 7.60
C VAL A 315 -4.70 12.49 6.79
N MET A 316 -3.63 12.04 6.17
CA MET A 316 -3.60 10.90 5.25
C MET A 316 -2.44 9.96 5.57
N GLY A 317 -2.46 8.79 4.93
CA GLY A 317 -1.37 7.84 4.83
C GLY A 317 -1.21 7.38 3.39
N HIS A 318 -1.16 6.08 3.15
CA HIS A 318 -1.21 5.37 1.87
C HIS A 318 0.08 5.35 1.06
N THR A 319 0.69 6.49 0.76
CA THR A 319 1.90 6.56 -0.08
C THR A 319 3.15 6.08 0.64
N HIS A 320 3.12 6.00 1.96
CA HIS A 320 4.24 5.68 2.86
C HIS A 320 5.30 6.78 2.95
N ASP A 321 5.13 7.89 2.24
CA ASP A 321 6.02 9.03 2.27
C ASP A 321 5.49 10.06 3.29
N GLN A 322 6.35 10.56 4.15
CA GLN A 322 6.01 11.68 5.02
C GLN A 322 5.92 12.96 4.19
N ASP A 323 4.83 13.71 4.36
CA ASP A 323 4.69 14.98 3.64
C ASP A 323 3.80 15.98 4.38
N VAL A 324 4.13 17.25 4.23
CA VAL A 324 3.35 18.38 4.73
C VAL A 324 3.21 19.42 3.63
N GLN A 325 1.99 19.62 3.16
CA GLN A 325 1.71 20.57 2.10
C GLN A 325 0.63 21.58 2.51
N ARG A 326 0.77 22.82 2.01
CA ARG A 326 -0.28 23.82 2.09
C ARG A 326 -1.23 23.67 0.91
N LEU A 327 -2.49 23.42 1.21
CA LEU A 327 -3.55 23.34 0.21
C LEU A 327 -4.20 24.72 0.01
N PRO A 328 -4.94 24.92 -1.09
CA PRO A 328 -5.80 26.08 -1.26
C PRO A 328 -6.75 26.25 -0.08
N ASN A 329 -7.08 27.49 0.26
CA ASN A 329 -7.95 27.77 1.38
C ASN A 329 -9.36 27.17 1.12
N LEU A 330 -9.89 26.48 2.11
CA LEU A 330 -11.23 25.90 2.08
C LEU A 330 -12.19 26.79 2.87
N GLY A 331 -13.14 27.44 2.18
CA GLY A 331 -14.10 28.33 2.85
C GLY A 331 -13.46 29.48 3.65
N GLY A 332 -12.29 29.95 3.23
CA GLY A 332 -11.50 30.99 3.92
C GLY A 332 -10.53 30.45 4.99
N ALA A 333 -10.60 29.16 5.35
CA ALA A 333 -9.65 28.54 6.28
C ALA A 333 -8.35 28.11 5.59
N THR A 334 -7.22 28.34 6.24
CA THR A 334 -5.94 27.74 5.81
C THR A 334 -6.02 26.24 5.95
N THR A 335 -5.70 25.50 4.87
CA THR A 335 -5.75 24.04 4.86
C THR A 335 -4.35 23.45 4.73
N LEU A 336 -4.02 22.52 5.62
CA LEU A 336 -2.77 21.75 5.58
C LEU A 336 -3.07 20.27 5.29
N TYR A 337 -2.35 19.71 4.34
CA TYR A 337 -2.26 18.28 4.10
C TYR A 337 -1.11 17.71 4.94
N LEU A 338 -1.36 16.59 5.61
CA LEU A 338 -0.39 15.91 6.46
C LEU A 338 -0.40 14.43 6.10
N ASN A 339 0.67 13.91 5.53
CA ASN A 339 0.84 12.46 5.36
C ASN A 339 1.71 11.91 6.48
N THR A 340 1.19 10.94 7.21
CA THR A 340 1.86 10.38 8.39
C THR A 340 3.02 9.43 8.04
N GLY A 341 3.24 9.13 6.76
CA GLY A 341 4.29 8.20 6.36
C GLY A 341 4.02 6.75 6.78
N THR A 342 5.08 6.04 7.16
CA THR A 342 5.02 4.61 7.50
C THR A 342 5.93 4.23 8.65
N TRP A 343 5.64 3.09 9.31
CA TRP A 343 6.45 2.50 10.39
C TRP A 343 7.25 1.26 9.93
N ILE A 344 7.53 1.17 8.63
CA ILE A 344 8.44 0.16 8.07
C ILE A 344 9.71 0.84 7.55
N PRO A 345 10.80 0.10 7.30
CA PRO A 345 12.01 0.68 6.73
C PRO A 345 11.73 1.43 5.43
N ILE A 346 12.33 2.61 5.28
CA ILE A 346 12.18 3.49 4.10
C ILE A 346 13.48 3.59 3.32
N TRP A 347 13.38 3.89 2.03
CA TRP A 347 14.51 4.18 1.13
C TRP A 347 14.20 5.41 0.27
N PRO A 348 14.14 6.61 0.87
CA PRO A 348 13.85 7.83 0.13
C PRO A 348 15.02 8.20 -0.80
N ASP A 349 14.69 8.75 -1.98
CA ASP A 349 15.71 9.11 -2.98
C ASP A 349 16.49 10.38 -2.61
N ASP A 350 15.81 11.32 -1.98
CA ASP A 350 16.35 12.61 -1.55
C ASP A 350 17.14 12.54 -0.22
N ARG A 351 16.94 11.48 0.56
CA ARG A 351 17.56 11.27 1.87
C ARG A 351 18.19 9.88 1.98
N PRO A 352 19.30 9.63 1.26
CA PRO A 352 19.99 8.33 1.28
C PRO A 352 20.55 7.95 2.67
N ASP A 353 20.72 8.91 3.54
CA ASP A 353 21.12 8.74 4.95
C ASP A 353 20.02 8.00 5.77
N LEU A 354 18.76 8.05 5.35
CA LEU A 354 17.64 7.38 5.99
C LEU A 354 17.39 5.96 5.43
N ALA A 355 18.17 5.52 4.45
CA ALA A 355 17.96 4.24 3.79
C ALA A 355 18.01 3.06 4.79
N GLY A 356 16.92 2.30 4.84
CA GLY A 356 16.75 1.15 5.74
C GLY A 356 16.38 1.51 7.18
N GLN A 357 16.15 2.78 7.50
CA GLN A 357 15.72 3.20 8.84
C GLN A 357 14.19 3.13 8.99
N VAL A 358 13.73 2.88 10.21
CA VAL A 358 12.32 3.00 10.62
C VAL A 358 12.17 4.26 11.46
N LEU A 359 11.32 5.18 11.03
CA LEU A 359 11.23 6.52 11.65
C LEU A 359 10.08 6.67 12.65
N PHE A 360 9.08 5.77 12.65
CA PHE A 360 7.89 5.86 13.50
C PHE A 360 7.22 7.26 13.54
N PRO A 361 6.90 7.85 12.38
CA PRO A 361 6.28 9.17 12.34
C PRO A 361 4.84 9.15 12.85
N PHE A 362 4.43 10.26 13.46
CA PHE A 362 3.06 10.46 13.90
C PHE A 362 2.71 11.95 13.94
N VAL A 363 1.42 12.24 13.92
CA VAL A 363 0.89 13.59 14.11
C VAL A 363 0.12 13.67 15.42
N HIS A 364 0.51 14.55 16.29
CA HIS A 364 -0.17 14.81 17.55
C HIS A 364 -1.05 16.07 17.40
N PHE A 365 -2.32 15.95 17.75
CA PHE A 365 -3.25 17.07 17.76
C PHE A 365 -3.59 17.46 19.18
N ARG A 366 -3.16 18.67 19.55
CA ARG A 366 -3.50 19.27 20.84
C ARG A 366 -4.73 20.16 20.70
N ARG A 367 -5.71 19.96 21.56
CA ARG A 367 -6.93 20.76 21.58
C ARG A 367 -6.63 22.16 22.06
N GLU A 368 -6.94 23.20 21.27
CA GLU A 368 -6.83 24.60 21.63
C GLU A 368 -8.19 25.16 22.07
N THR A 369 -9.25 24.84 21.34
CA THR A 369 -10.64 25.22 21.66
C THR A 369 -11.58 24.02 21.52
N SER A 370 -12.86 24.21 21.72
CA SER A 370 -13.88 23.15 21.50
C SER A 370 -13.95 22.67 20.04
N GLN A 371 -13.50 23.50 19.08
CA GLN A 371 -13.62 23.26 17.64
C GLN A 371 -12.29 23.31 16.90
N GLU A 372 -11.20 23.60 17.57
CA GLU A 372 -9.89 23.76 16.96
C GLU A 372 -8.82 22.95 17.67
N TYR A 373 -8.03 22.26 16.86
CA TYR A 373 -6.84 21.53 17.24
C TYR A 373 -5.62 22.14 16.53
N ARG A 374 -4.49 22.10 17.18
CA ARG A 374 -3.19 22.39 16.60
C ARG A 374 -2.41 21.11 16.44
N HIS A 375 -1.74 20.93 15.31
CA HIS A 375 -0.92 19.76 15.04
C HIS A 375 0.53 19.99 15.50
N GLU A 376 1.18 18.88 15.74
CA GLU A 376 2.61 18.73 15.97
C GLU A 376 3.04 17.46 15.23
N TYR A 377 3.92 17.60 14.25
CA TYR A 377 4.45 16.48 13.48
C TYR A 377 5.74 16.01 14.14
N ALA A 378 5.81 14.75 14.55
CA ALA A 378 6.92 14.21 15.31
C ALA A 378 7.27 12.79 14.88
N GLU A 379 8.44 12.33 15.29
CA GLU A 379 8.91 10.95 15.13
C GLU A 379 9.27 10.40 16.50
N TRP A 380 8.94 9.12 16.72
CA TRP A 380 9.38 8.44 17.92
C TRP A 380 10.83 7.97 17.74
N ARG A 381 11.66 8.26 18.72
CA ARG A 381 13.08 7.85 18.75
C ARG A 381 13.28 6.76 19.79
N ASP A 382 13.46 5.51 19.33
CA ASP A 382 13.68 4.36 20.21
C ASP A 382 14.93 4.49 21.07
N ASP A 383 16.00 5.10 20.54
CA ASP A 383 17.27 5.32 21.22
C ASP A 383 17.14 6.26 22.43
N ARG A 384 16.12 7.12 22.45
CA ARG A 384 15.85 8.08 23.51
C ARG A 384 14.60 7.75 24.32
N GLY A 385 13.68 6.93 23.76
CA GLY A 385 12.38 6.64 24.35
C GLY A 385 11.44 7.84 24.40
N GLU A 386 11.60 8.81 23.51
CA GLU A 386 10.84 10.06 23.45
C GLU A 386 10.58 10.53 22.02
N PRO A 387 9.54 11.35 21.80
CA PRO A 387 9.31 12.02 20.53
C PRO A 387 10.45 13.00 20.21
N ALA A 388 10.82 13.09 18.94
CA ALA A 388 11.70 14.10 18.39
C ALA A 388 11.01 14.85 17.25
N GLU A 389 11.51 16.03 16.92
CA GLU A 389 11.04 16.79 15.76
C GLU A 389 11.23 15.98 14.48
N SER A 390 10.21 15.94 13.61
CA SER A 390 10.31 15.28 12.31
C SER A 390 11.32 16.01 11.42
N TYR A 391 11.95 15.27 10.52
CA TYR A 391 12.81 15.86 9.49
C TYR A 391 12.02 16.64 8.43
N ILE A 392 10.72 16.48 8.38
CA ILE A 392 9.83 17.22 7.47
C ILE A 392 9.58 18.61 8.03
N LEU A 393 9.98 19.63 7.28
CA LEU A 393 9.73 21.01 7.62
C LEU A 393 8.33 21.43 7.14
N GLU A 394 7.57 22.07 8.02
CA GLU A 394 6.32 22.70 7.62
C GLU A 394 6.59 23.83 6.60
N PRO A 395 5.75 23.95 5.56
CA PRO A 395 5.84 25.07 4.65
C PRO A 395 5.60 26.38 5.43
N PRO A 396 6.36 27.45 5.15
CA PRO A 396 6.26 28.69 5.89
C PRO A 396 4.83 29.22 5.88
N MET A 397 4.34 29.64 7.03
CA MET A 397 3.05 30.32 7.17
C MET A 397 3.19 31.71 6.57
N ALA A 398 2.55 31.95 5.42
CA ALA A 398 2.48 33.27 4.80
C ALA A 398 1.44 34.15 5.51
#